data_73740e397bd545b2a5ae1760f7e8fd94
#
_entry.id   73740e397bd545b2a5ae1760f7e8fd94
#
_cell.length_a   1.000
_cell.length_b   1.000
_cell.length_c   1.000
_cell.angle_alpha   90.00
_cell.angle_beta   90.00
_cell.angle_gamma   90.00
#
_symmetry.space_group_name_H-M   'P 1'
#
loop_
_entity.id
_entity.type
_entity.pdbx_description
1 polymer ?
#
loop_
_entity_poly.entity_id
_entity_poly.type
_entity_poly.pdbx_seq_one_letter_code
_entity_poly.pdbx_strand_id
1 'polypeptide(L)'
;MNGIRVKAYSKGKDGTKYLSKNFRVKEFASKDGADPVFISEELVEVLQKIRSHFGKAVVINSGYRTAKHNKAVGGATYSQHLYGTAADIRISGVKPADVAAYAETLLPDSGGIGIYSSFVHVDVRAVKARWKG
;
A
#
# COMPACT_ATOMS: atom_id res chain seq x y z
N MET A 1 -2.06 15.18 -10.78
CA MET A 1 -0.80 14.48 -10.57
C MET A 1 -0.27 13.97 -11.89
N ASN A 2 0.98 14.25 -12.14
CA ASN A 2 1.60 13.99 -13.43
C ASN A 2 2.21 12.61 -13.58
N GLY A 3 1.64 11.64 -12.98
CA GLY A 3 2.15 10.30 -13.05
C GLY A 3 2.67 9.80 -11.72
N ILE A 4 2.79 8.51 -11.66
CA ILE A 4 3.21 7.78 -10.47
C ILE A 4 4.61 7.26 -10.72
N ARG A 5 5.53 7.54 -9.81
CA ARG A 5 6.91 7.07 -9.91
C ARG A 5 7.03 5.73 -9.20
N VAL A 6 7.23 4.68 -9.96
CA VAL A 6 7.42 3.33 -9.43
C VAL A 6 8.87 2.91 -9.63
N LYS A 7 9.51 2.47 -8.57
CA LYS A 7 10.87 1.96 -8.59
C LYS A 7 10.88 0.46 -8.34
N ALA A 8 11.85 -0.23 -8.95
CA ALA A 8 12.07 -1.65 -8.76
C ALA A 8 13.20 -1.87 -7.75
N TYR A 9 12.97 -2.78 -6.82
CA TYR A 9 13.95 -3.16 -5.80
C TYR A 9 14.15 -4.67 -5.81
N SER A 10 15.26 -5.12 -5.22
CA SER A 10 15.51 -6.53 -4.94
C SER A 10 15.21 -6.80 -3.47
N LYS A 11 14.30 -7.72 -3.18
CA LYS A 11 14.01 -8.11 -1.80
C LYS A 11 15.27 -8.60 -1.09
N GLY A 12 16.09 -9.39 -1.77
CA GLY A 12 17.31 -9.96 -1.20
C GLY A 12 18.39 -8.92 -0.94
N LYS A 13 18.56 -7.95 -1.84
CA LYS A 13 19.61 -6.94 -1.73
C LYS A 13 19.14 -5.70 -0.96
N ASP A 14 17.91 -5.28 -1.16
CA ASP A 14 17.40 -4.00 -0.68
C ASP A 14 16.39 -4.15 0.46
N GLY A 15 16.05 -5.37 0.88
CA GLY A 15 14.95 -5.63 1.81
C GLY A 15 14.96 -4.80 3.07
N THR A 16 16.14 -4.54 3.65
CA THR A 16 16.29 -3.77 4.88
C THR A 16 16.43 -2.26 4.64
N LYS A 17 16.50 -1.84 3.37
CA LYS A 17 16.64 -0.44 3.02
C LYS A 17 15.37 0.34 3.38
N TYR A 18 15.55 1.51 4.00
CA TYR A 18 14.44 2.41 4.31
C TYR A 18 14.03 3.23 3.09
N LEU A 19 12.72 3.27 2.83
CA LEU A 19 12.12 4.11 1.80
C LEU A 19 11.67 5.45 2.39
N SER A 20 11.36 5.44 3.67
CA SER A 20 11.01 6.60 4.45
C SER A 20 11.37 6.29 5.91
N LYS A 21 11.08 7.19 6.82
CA LYS A 21 11.43 7.04 8.23
C LYS A 21 11.02 5.68 8.83
N ASN A 22 9.84 5.17 8.49
CA ASN A 22 9.25 4.01 9.14
C ASN A 22 8.95 2.82 8.21
N PHE A 23 9.31 2.90 6.91
CA PHE A 23 8.99 1.83 5.96
C PHE A 23 10.21 1.32 5.23
N ARG A 24 10.36 0.00 5.20
CA ARG A 24 11.43 -0.71 4.50
C ARG A 24 10.90 -1.43 3.28
N VAL A 25 11.76 -1.64 2.29
CA VAL A 25 11.45 -2.36 1.05
C VAL A 25 10.75 -3.71 1.33
N LYS A 26 11.26 -4.50 2.27
CA LYS A 26 10.73 -5.84 2.55
C LYS A 26 9.27 -5.86 2.97
N GLU A 27 8.76 -4.76 3.54
CA GLU A 27 7.35 -4.68 3.96
C GLU A 27 6.39 -4.68 2.77
N PHE A 28 6.87 -4.31 1.59
CA PHE A 28 6.07 -4.24 0.36
C PHE A 28 6.22 -5.49 -0.53
N ALA A 29 7.10 -6.42 -0.16
CA ALA A 29 7.40 -7.59 -0.99
C ALA A 29 6.18 -8.50 -1.17
N SER A 30 6.09 -9.13 -2.35
CA SER A 30 5.03 -10.10 -2.63
C SER A 30 5.15 -11.29 -1.68
N LYS A 31 4.03 -11.75 -1.15
CA LYS A 31 4.00 -12.82 -0.14
C LYS A 31 4.32 -14.20 -0.71
N ASP A 32 4.47 -14.33 -2.02
CA ASP A 32 4.91 -15.56 -2.67
C ASP A 32 6.44 -15.72 -2.69
N GLY A 33 7.17 -14.77 -2.10
CA GLY A 33 8.62 -14.83 -1.99
C GLY A 33 9.39 -14.31 -3.21
N ALA A 34 8.70 -13.71 -4.18
CA ALA A 34 9.35 -13.14 -5.35
C ALA A 34 10.37 -12.07 -4.95
N ASP A 35 11.54 -12.06 -5.63
CA ASP A 35 12.61 -11.11 -5.31
C ASP A 35 12.34 -9.69 -5.80
N PRO A 36 11.87 -9.45 -7.05
CA PRO A 36 11.59 -8.09 -7.46
C PRO A 36 10.39 -7.53 -6.70
N VAL A 37 10.53 -6.27 -6.25
CA VAL A 37 9.49 -5.54 -5.54
C VAL A 37 9.33 -4.19 -6.21
N PHE A 38 8.12 -3.89 -6.69
CA PHE A 38 7.82 -2.61 -7.31
C PHE A 38 7.07 -1.73 -6.31
N ILE A 39 7.55 -0.52 -6.08
CA ILE A 39 7.01 0.35 -5.05
C ILE A 39 6.89 1.78 -5.56
N SER A 40 5.68 2.33 -5.49
CA SER A 40 5.41 3.73 -5.81
C SER A 40 5.95 4.65 -4.71
N GLU A 41 6.68 5.68 -5.08
CA GLU A 41 7.14 6.71 -4.14
C GLU A 41 5.96 7.45 -3.50
N GLU A 42 4.91 7.72 -4.29
CA GLU A 42 3.71 8.40 -3.81
C GLU A 42 2.96 7.56 -2.77
N LEU A 43 2.91 6.25 -2.96
CA LEU A 43 2.32 5.35 -1.99
C LEU A 43 3.07 5.43 -0.65
N VAL A 44 4.41 5.38 -0.69
CA VAL A 44 5.24 5.47 0.51
C VAL A 44 4.99 6.79 1.24
N GLU A 45 4.87 7.90 0.53
CA GLU A 45 4.57 9.21 1.13
C GLU A 45 3.24 9.20 1.88
N VAL A 46 2.19 8.64 1.26
CA VAL A 46 0.88 8.53 1.88
C VAL A 46 0.95 7.67 3.15
N LEU A 47 1.57 6.50 3.06
CA LEU A 47 1.69 5.60 4.20
C LEU A 47 2.51 6.22 5.33
N GLN A 48 3.59 6.95 5.02
CA GLN A 48 4.38 7.62 6.03
C GLN A 48 3.58 8.71 6.76
N LYS A 49 2.75 9.46 6.04
CA LYS A 49 1.87 10.46 6.65
C LYS A 49 0.84 9.81 7.58
N ILE A 50 0.29 8.68 7.18
CA ILE A 50 -0.63 7.91 8.03
C ILE A 50 0.10 7.44 9.30
N ARG A 51 1.29 6.88 9.15
CA ARG A 51 2.13 6.43 10.27
C ARG A 51 2.41 7.57 11.27
N SER A 52 2.79 8.71 10.75
CA SER A 52 3.14 9.87 11.57
C SER A 52 1.92 10.46 12.28
N HIS A 53 0.77 10.48 11.60
CA HIS A 53 -0.48 11.02 12.17
C HIS A 53 -0.95 10.20 13.38
N PHE A 54 -1.00 8.88 13.24
CA PHE A 54 -1.49 8.02 14.33
C PHE A 54 -0.43 7.73 15.38
N GLY A 55 0.86 7.94 15.07
CA GLY A 55 1.95 7.69 16.00
C GLY A 55 2.09 6.22 16.38
N LYS A 56 1.60 5.31 15.56
CA LYS A 56 1.61 3.86 15.79
C LYS A 56 2.09 3.13 14.56
N ALA A 57 2.63 1.94 14.76
CA ALA A 57 3.12 1.12 13.65
C ALA A 57 1.99 0.80 12.66
N VAL A 58 2.28 1.00 11.38
CA VAL A 58 1.41 0.59 10.27
C VAL A 58 1.91 -0.75 9.76
N VAL A 59 1.08 -1.76 9.81
CA VAL A 59 1.41 -3.10 9.30
C VAL A 59 0.87 -3.22 7.88
N ILE A 60 1.73 -3.58 6.94
CA ILE A 60 1.34 -3.83 5.55
C ILE A 60 1.01 -5.31 5.42
N ASN A 61 -0.29 -5.62 5.28
CA ASN A 61 -0.74 -6.99 5.07
C ASN A 61 -0.41 -7.48 3.67
N SER A 62 -0.49 -6.58 2.68
CA SER A 62 -0.20 -6.88 1.28
C SER A 62 0.23 -5.59 0.60
N GLY A 63 1.43 -5.60 0.00
CA GLY A 63 1.92 -4.51 -0.82
C GLY A 63 1.92 -4.90 -2.29
N TYR A 64 3.10 -4.98 -2.91
CA TYR A 64 3.24 -5.48 -4.27
C TYR A 64 2.80 -6.94 -4.36
N ARG A 65 2.13 -7.30 -5.45
CA ARG A 65 1.80 -8.70 -5.78
C ARG A 65 2.29 -9.00 -7.18
N THR A 66 2.93 -10.18 -7.33
CA THR A 66 3.15 -10.73 -8.67
C THR A 66 1.81 -11.14 -9.27
N ALA A 67 1.74 -11.26 -10.59
CA ALA A 67 0.51 -11.72 -11.25
C ALA A 67 0.08 -13.10 -10.73
N LYS A 68 1.04 -13.99 -10.52
CA LYS A 68 0.79 -15.33 -9.99
C LYS A 68 0.17 -15.28 -8.59
N HIS A 69 0.75 -14.49 -7.70
CA HIS A 69 0.24 -14.36 -6.32
C HIS A 69 -1.12 -13.69 -6.30
N ASN A 70 -1.31 -12.65 -7.11
CA ASN A 70 -2.60 -11.96 -7.21
C ASN A 70 -3.72 -12.93 -7.62
N LYS A 71 -3.45 -13.78 -8.60
CA LYS A 71 -4.41 -14.81 -9.04
C LYS A 71 -4.70 -15.81 -7.92
N ALA A 72 -3.65 -16.25 -7.21
CA ALA A 72 -3.79 -17.23 -6.13
C ALA A 72 -4.65 -16.74 -4.97
N VAL A 73 -4.59 -15.43 -4.67
CA VAL A 73 -5.39 -14.85 -3.57
C VAL A 73 -6.73 -14.27 -4.03
N GLY A 74 -7.09 -14.49 -5.30
CA GLY A 74 -8.37 -14.02 -5.84
C GLY A 74 -8.44 -12.52 -6.07
N GLY A 75 -7.31 -11.86 -6.28
CA GLY A 75 -7.26 -10.44 -6.56
C GLY A 75 -7.87 -10.09 -7.92
N ALA A 76 -8.31 -8.85 -8.08
CA ALA A 76 -8.85 -8.36 -9.34
C ALA A 76 -7.82 -8.44 -10.46
N THR A 77 -8.26 -8.66 -11.69
CA THR A 77 -7.37 -8.79 -12.87
C THR A 77 -6.43 -7.59 -13.03
N TYR A 78 -6.93 -6.38 -12.76
CA TYR A 78 -6.15 -5.15 -12.84
C TYR A 78 -5.95 -4.52 -11.47
N SER A 79 -5.68 -5.36 -10.47
CA SER A 79 -5.42 -4.90 -9.10
C SER A 79 -4.27 -3.90 -9.05
N GLN A 80 -4.43 -2.83 -8.28
CA GLN A 80 -3.36 -1.84 -8.07
C GLN A 80 -2.13 -2.46 -7.37
N HIS A 81 -2.29 -3.55 -6.65
CA HIS A 81 -1.17 -4.28 -6.05
C HIS A 81 -0.18 -4.79 -7.10
N LEU A 82 -0.65 -5.11 -8.30
CA LEU A 82 0.20 -5.56 -9.41
C LEU A 82 1.20 -4.51 -9.88
N TYR A 83 0.86 -3.25 -9.67
CA TYR A 83 1.67 -2.12 -10.17
C TYR A 83 2.55 -1.50 -9.08
N GLY A 84 2.52 -2.05 -7.87
CA GLY A 84 3.27 -1.47 -6.75
C GLY A 84 2.66 -0.18 -6.22
N THR A 85 1.40 0.09 -6.52
CA THR A 85 0.72 1.36 -6.19
C THR A 85 -0.29 1.21 -5.05
N ALA A 86 -0.43 0.03 -4.47
CA ALA A 86 -1.41 -0.25 -3.42
C ALA A 86 -0.81 -0.95 -2.22
N ALA A 87 -1.41 -0.71 -1.07
CA ALA A 87 -1.14 -1.44 0.16
C ALA A 87 -2.43 -1.66 0.93
N ASP A 88 -2.56 -2.85 1.48
CA ASP A 88 -3.59 -3.17 2.48
C ASP A 88 -2.92 -3.04 3.84
N ILE A 89 -3.42 -2.16 4.68
CA ILE A 89 -2.77 -1.78 5.94
C ILE A 89 -3.69 -1.93 7.14
N ARG A 90 -3.08 -2.13 8.30
CA ARG A 90 -3.78 -2.10 9.58
C ARG A 90 -2.91 -1.43 10.64
N ILE A 91 -3.56 -0.82 11.62
CA ILE A 91 -2.92 -0.18 12.78
C ILE A 91 -3.58 -0.76 14.03
N SER A 92 -2.79 -1.39 14.89
CA SER A 92 -3.31 -1.96 16.13
C SER A 92 -3.96 -0.88 16.99
N GLY A 93 -5.19 -1.11 17.44
CA GLY A 93 -5.93 -0.18 18.27
C GLY A 93 -6.60 0.97 17.53
N VAL A 94 -6.53 1.01 16.19
CA VAL A 94 -7.20 2.02 15.38
C VAL A 94 -8.16 1.32 14.42
N LYS A 95 -9.41 1.76 14.42
CA LYS A 95 -10.44 1.18 13.54
C LYS A 95 -10.13 1.48 12.08
N PRO A 96 -10.39 0.54 11.16
CA PRO A 96 -10.23 0.79 9.72
C PRO A 96 -10.93 2.06 9.24
N ALA A 97 -12.14 2.34 9.73
CA ALA A 97 -12.86 3.56 9.36
C ALA A 97 -12.09 4.84 9.73
N ASP A 98 -11.38 4.84 10.86
CA ASP A 98 -10.60 6.00 11.30
C ASP A 98 -9.33 6.17 10.46
N VAL A 99 -8.70 5.07 10.08
CA VAL A 99 -7.56 5.08 9.16
C VAL A 99 -7.99 5.63 7.80
N ALA A 100 -9.12 5.13 7.29
CA ALA A 100 -9.67 5.57 6.00
C ALA A 100 -10.05 7.06 6.02
N ALA A 101 -10.61 7.55 7.11
CA ALA A 101 -10.97 8.97 7.25
C ALA A 101 -9.75 9.87 7.13
N TYR A 102 -8.63 9.48 7.73
CA TYR A 102 -7.41 10.25 7.58
C TYR A 102 -6.83 10.14 6.15
N ALA A 103 -6.83 8.92 5.58
CA ALA A 103 -6.38 8.71 4.21
C ALA A 103 -7.17 9.58 3.22
N GLU A 104 -8.47 9.77 3.46
CA GLU A 104 -9.32 10.64 2.65
C GLU A 104 -8.79 12.08 2.60
N THR A 105 -8.24 12.59 3.69
CA THR A 105 -7.65 13.93 3.72
C THR A 105 -6.40 14.04 2.86
N LEU A 106 -5.69 12.94 2.64
CA LEU A 106 -4.48 12.89 1.82
C LEU A 106 -4.80 12.68 0.34
N LEU A 107 -5.94 12.08 0.04
CA LEU A 107 -6.35 11.69 -1.31
C LEU A 107 -7.78 12.15 -1.60
N PRO A 108 -8.08 13.46 -1.48
CA PRO A 108 -9.47 13.92 -1.59
C PRO A 108 -10.05 13.75 -2.99
N ASP A 109 -9.23 13.87 -4.02
CA ASP A 109 -9.67 13.89 -5.43
C ASP A 109 -9.10 12.77 -6.28
N SER A 110 -8.38 11.84 -5.67
CA SER A 110 -7.72 10.74 -6.37
C SER A 110 -7.54 9.55 -5.45
N GLY A 111 -6.87 8.52 -5.94
CA GLY A 111 -6.54 7.34 -5.16
C GLY A 111 -7.72 6.44 -4.83
N GLY A 112 -7.41 5.21 -4.47
CA GLY A 112 -8.38 4.23 -4.02
C GLY A 112 -8.34 4.07 -2.50
N ILE A 113 -9.51 4.05 -1.86
CA ILE A 113 -9.63 3.74 -0.43
C ILE A 113 -10.77 2.74 -0.27
N GLY A 114 -10.42 1.55 0.26
CA GLY A 114 -11.39 0.51 0.55
C GLY A 114 -11.37 0.18 2.04
N ILE A 115 -12.54 0.17 2.67
CA ILE A 115 -12.67 -0.12 4.10
C ILE A 115 -13.14 -1.56 4.28
N TYR A 116 -12.34 -2.35 4.98
CA TYR A 116 -12.65 -3.74 5.30
C TYR A 116 -12.78 -3.90 6.82
N SER A 117 -13.24 -5.07 7.27
CA SER A 117 -13.47 -5.29 8.70
C SER A 117 -12.19 -5.21 9.54
N SER A 118 -11.05 -5.59 8.99
CA SER A 118 -9.78 -5.67 9.72
C SER A 118 -8.63 -4.88 9.12
N PHE A 119 -8.85 -4.24 7.96
CA PHE A 119 -7.80 -3.47 7.29
C PHE A 119 -8.38 -2.43 6.35
N VAL A 120 -7.52 -1.58 5.81
CA VAL A 120 -7.87 -0.57 4.81
C VAL A 120 -6.99 -0.78 3.59
N HIS A 121 -7.60 -0.80 2.41
CA HIS A 121 -6.87 -0.72 1.15
C HIS A 121 -6.63 0.75 0.81
N VAL A 122 -5.39 1.11 0.49
CA VAL A 122 -5.01 2.45 0.04
C VAL A 122 -4.19 2.31 -1.23
N ASP A 123 -4.53 3.06 -2.26
CA ASP A 123 -3.71 3.14 -3.47
C ASP A 123 -3.66 4.56 -4.02
N VAL A 124 -2.71 4.80 -4.92
CA VAL A 124 -2.45 6.11 -5.48
C VAL A 124 -2.85 6.24 -6.94
N ARG A 125 -3.86 5.47 -7.39
CA ARG A 125 -4.40 5.60 -8.75
C ARG A 125 -4.86 7.04 -9.03
N ALA A 126 -4.85 7.42 -10.29
CA ALA A 126 -5.24 8.77 -10.68
C ALA A 126 -6.73 9.04 -10.49
N VAL A 127 -7.57 8.07 -10.81
CA VAL A 127 -9.04 8.20 -10.71
C VAL A 127 -9.51 7.79 -9.31
N LYS A 128 -10.26 8.67 -8.67
CA LYS A 128 -10.79 8.43 -7.33
C LYS A 128 -11.69 7.19 -7.29
N ALA A 129 -11.45 6.32 -6.31
CA ALA A 129 -12.28 5.14 -6.06
C ALA A 129 -12.49 4.95 -4.56
N ARG A 130 -13.72 4.66 -4.16
CA ARG A 130 -14.08 4.45 -2.74
C ARG A 130 -15.02 3.26 -2.66
N TRP A 131 -14.77 2.35 -1.70
CA TRP A 131 -15.63 1.19 -1.51
C TRP A 131 -15.52 0.62 -0.10
N LYS A 132 -16.44 -0.28 0.21
CA LYS A 132 -16.42 -1.10 1.43
C LYS A 132 -16.41 -2.56 1.02
N GLY A 133 -15.56 -3.33 1.68
CA GLY A 133 -15.44 -4.77 1.46
C GLY A 133 -16.06 -5.61 2.55
#